data_624e00210c7c2896477f1732df91c613
#
_entry.id   624e00210c7c2896477f1732df91c613
#
_cell.length_a   1.000
_cell.length_b   1.000
_cell.length_c   1.000
_cell.angle_alpha   90.00
_cell.angle_beta   90.00
_cell.angle_gamma   90.00
#
_symmetry.space_group_name_H-M   'P 1'
#
loop_
_entity.id
_entity.type
_entity.pdbx_description
1 polymer ?
#
loop_
_entity_poly.entity_id
_entity_poly.type
_entity_poly.pdbx_seq_one_letter_code
_entity_poly.pdbx_strand_id
1 'polypeptide(L)'
;MQIHVARHSAQLGIFSPEEIVAGLQSGRFHAADLAWRDGMQAWTPLGDWPEFRVAGAPASPGAAMAATPAAESTIPWEQGKSLGSFFATVRLAIVNPAGLASGRYAFGDWLVFCYVALAISLPFQAVHLLIAPDPNVAFGEFLQGLPYDWAQPVADQMLKSPPAPVGLTIASTIGGLAFAPLMYALCALPHWVGQRVFRIPVSVERTVAATLLASGALILLMAPFQLLAFNVGVQLLLSCLFLIPAAIVYFRGFGAATGVSPWKQFGISCLVWFVLFCCCCVAPLMLFAGVFTKAMSH
;
A
#
# COMPACT_ATOMS: atom_id res chain seq x y z
N MET A 1 -32.03 -36.56 -7.96
CA MET A 1 -30.63 -36.13 -7.87
C MET A 1 -30.64 -34.68 -7.41
N GLN A 2 -29.87 -34.33 -6.39
CA GLN A 2 -29.86 -32.99 -5.82
C GLN A 2 -28.57 -32.26 -6.17
N ILE A 3 -28.68 -30.98 -6.58
CA ILE A 3 -27.57 -30.16 -6.99
C ILE A 3 -27.56 -28.88 -6.15
N HIS A 4 -26.48 -28.64 -5.45
CA HIS A 4 -26.25 -27.42 -4.71
C HIS A 4 -25.82 -26.31 -5.68
N VAL A 5 -26.43 -25.12 -5.57
CA VAL A 5 -26.08 -23.95 -6.40
C VAL A 5 -25.65 -22.81 -5.50
N ALA A 6 -24.55 -22.12 -5.89
CA ALA A 6 -24.00 -20.97 -5.18
C ALA A 6 -23.64 -19.83 -6.16
N ARG A 7 -23.79 -18.59 -5.70
CA ARG A 7 -23.39 -17.35 -6.41
C ARG A 7 -22.60 -16.46 -5.45
N HIS A 8 -21.39 -16.01 -5.85
CA HIS A 8 -20.52 -15.13 -5.04
C HIS A 8 -20.32 -15.64 -3.60
N SER A 9 -20.06 -16.94 -3.44
CA SER A 9 -19.90 -17.63 -2.15
C SER A 9 -21.17 -17.73 -1.27
N ALA A 10 -22.32 -17.28 -1.75
CA ALA A 10 -23.60 -17.48 -1.10
C ALA A 10 -24.31 -18.68 -1.70
N GLN A 11 -24.74 -19.64 -0.86
CA GLN A 11 -25.51 -20.80 -1.31
C GLN A 11 -26.94 -20.35 -1.65
N LEU A 12 -27.38 -20.57 -2.89
CA LEU A 12 -28.73 -20.25 -3.34
C LEU A 12 -29.75 -21.34 -2.96
N GLY A 13 -29.28 -22.55 -2.74
CA GLY A 13 -30.13 -23.67 -2.32
C GLY A 13 -29.72 -24.99 -2.99
N ILE A 14 -30.60 -25.97 -2.86
CA ILE A 14 -30.50 -27.32 -3.44
C ILE A 14 -31.66 -27.47 -4.44
N PHE A 15 -31.36 -27.85 -5.65
CA PHE A 15 -32.33 -27.90 -6.76
C PHE A 15 -32.25 -29.21 -7.53
N SER A 16 -33.33 -29.58 -8.17
CA SER A 16 -33.34 -30.70 -9.13
C SER A 16 -32.77 -30.24 -10.49
N PRO A 17 -32.31 -31.15 -11.36
CA PRO A 17 -31.86 -30.80 -12.70
C PRO A 17 -32.91 -30.01 -13.48
N GLU A 18 -34.17 -30.37 -13.37
CA GLU A 18 -35.31 -29.72 -14.03
C GLU A 18 -35.50 -28.28 -13.55
N GLU A 19 -35.39 -28.04 -12.26
CA GLU A 19 -35.44 -26.70 -11.67
C GLU A 19 -34.28 -25.83 -12.12
N ILE A 20 -33.09 -26.41 -12.30
CA ILE A 20 -31.92 -25.68 -12.80
C ILE A 20 -32.14 -25.26 -14.26
N VAL A 21 -32.66 -26.17 -15.14
CA VAL A 21 -32.97 -25.84 -16.52
C VAL A 21 -34.00 -24.73 -16.58
N ALA A 22 -35.10 -24.85 -15.85
CA ALA A 22 -36.14 -23.81 -15.80
C ALA A 22 -35.58 -22.47 -15.25
N GLY A 23 -34.70 -22.55 -14.24
CA GLY A 23 -34.02 -21.38 -13.65
C GLY A 23 -33.05 -20.69 -14.59
N LEU A 24 -32.33 -21.45 -15.44
CA LEU A 24 -31.48 -20.90 -16.49
C LEU A 24 -32.28 -20.21 -17.58
N GLN A 25 -33.42 -20.82 -18.00
CA GLN A 25 -34.30 -20.22 -18.98
C GLN A 25 -35.01 -18.94 -18.48
N SER A 26 -35.36 -18.89 -17.22
CA SER A 26 -36.03 -17.73 -16.61
C SER A 26 -35.03 -16.63 -16.15
N GLY A 27 -33.72 -16.85 -16.26
CA GLY A 27 -32.69 -15.91 -15.76
C GLY A 27 -32.52 -15.92 -14.23
N ARG A 28 -33.13 -16.85 -13.52
CA ARG A 28 -32.95 -17.04 -12.08
C ARG A 28 -31.54 -17.53 -11.76
N PHE A 29 -31.01 -18.46 -12.57
CA PHE A 29 -29.64 -18.94 -12.52
C PHE A 29 -28.87 -18.44 -13.74
N HIS A 30 -27.56 -18.25 -13.56
CA HIS A 30 -26.64 -17.87 -14.63
C HIS A 30 -25.67 -19.01 -14.92
N ALA A 31 -25.19 -19.10 -16.14
CA ALA A 31 -24.20 -20.10 -16.52
C ALA A 31 -22.90 -20.04 -15.67
N ALA A 32 -22.61 -18.86 -15.10
CA ALA A 32 -21.48 -18.64 -14.20
C ALA A 32 -21.72 -19.03 -12.74
N ASP A 33 -22.96 -19.39 -12.34
CA ASP A 33 -23.24 -19.86 -11.00
C ASP A 33 -22.56 -21.20 -10.77
N LEU A 34 -21.96 -21.37 -9.60
CA LEU A 34 -21.27 -22.61 -9.24
C LEU A 34 -22.30 -23.66 -8.79
N ALA A 35 -22.10 -24.88 -9.26
CA ALA A 35 -22.90 -26.03 -8.88
C ALA A 35 -22.02 -27.18 -8.41
N TRP A 36 -22.54 -27.95 -7.47
CA TRP A 36 -21.92 -29.13 -6.92
C TRP A 36 -22.97 -30.22 -6.65
N ARG A 37 -22.62 -31.46 -6.94
CA ARG A 37 -23.40 -32.63 -6.56
C ARG A 37 -22.52 -33.68 -5.90
N ASP A 38 -23.15 -34.60 -5.18
CA ASP A 38 -22.44 -35.69 -4.52
C ASP A 38 -21.56 -36.48 -5.50
N GLY A 39 -20.30 -36.69 -5.12
CA GLY A 39 -19.28 -37.34 -5.95
C GLY A 39 -18.40 -36.39 -6.76
N MET A 40 -18.64 -35.08 -6.76
CA MET A 40 -17.75 -34.11 -7.41
C MET A 40 -16.65 -33.62 -6.47
N GLN A 41 -15.41 -33.52 -7.00
CA GLN A 41 -14.26 -33.06 -6.21
C GLN A 41 -14.24 -31.54 -5.99
N ALA A 42 -14.93 -30.77 -6.86
CA ALA A 42 -14.96 -29.30 -6.79
C ALA A 42 -16.27 -28.75 -7.33
N TRP A 43 -16.58 -27.50 -6.94
CA TRP A 43 -17.66 -26.73 -7.52
C TRP A 43 -17.31 -26.30 -8.95
N THR A 44 -18.24 -26.49 -9.89
CA THR A 44 -18.05 -26.13 -11.31
C THR A 44 -19.18 -25.24 -11.79
N PRO A 45 -18.94 -24.31 -12.74
CA PRO A 45 -19.98 -23.46 -13.30
C PRO A 45 -21.09 -24.29 -13.96
N LEU A 46 -22.34 -23.86 -13.82
CA LEU A 46 -23.50 -24.52 -14.44
C LEU A 46 -23.36 -24.62 -15.98
N GLY A 47 -22.71 -23.63 -16.62
CA GLY A 47 -22.46 -23.63 -18.05
C GLY A 47 -21.49 -24.72 -18.52
N ASP A 48 -20.67 -25.29 -17.63
CA ASP A 48 -19.72 -26.35 -17.96
C ASP A 48 -20.34 -27.76 -17.84
N TRP A 49 -21.55 -27.84 -17.26
CA TRP A 49 -22.26 -29.13 -17.13
C TRP A 49 -22.89 -29.55 -18.46
N PRO A 50 -22.53 -30.72 -19.01
CA PRO A 50 -23.09 -31.19 -20.29
C PRO A 50 -24.64 -31.25 -20.29
N GLU A 51 -25.20 -31.50 -19.11
CA GLU A 51 -26.65 -31.70 -18.89
C GLU A 51 -27.44 -30.37 -19.02
N PHE A 52 -26.78 -29.21 -18.83
CA PHE A 52 -27.39 -27.88 -18.86
C PHE A 52 -26.97 -27.03 -20.06
N ARG A 53 -26.17 -27.58 -20.99
CA ARG A 53 -25.91 -26.93 -22.27
C ARG A 53 -27.22 -26.87 -23.06
N VAL A 54 -27.83 -25.71 -23.09
CA VAL A 54 -29.04 -25.47 -23.87
C VAL A 54 -28.74 -25.75 -25.32
N ALA A 55 -29.42 -26.73 -25.92
CA ALA A 55 -29.37 -27.00 -27.34
C ALA A 55 -29.92 -25.76 -28.05
N GLY A 56 -29.04 -24.89 -28.56
CA GLY A 56 -29.46 -23.69 -29.28
C GLY A 56 -28.46 -22.51 -29.21
N ALA A 57 -27.49 -22.54 -28.34
CA ALA A 57 -26.41 -21.57 -28.42
C ALA A 57 -25.41 -22.00 -29.51
N PRO A 58 -25.07 -21.16 -30.51
CA PRO A 58 -24.08 -21.55 -31.54
C PRO A 58 -22.76 -21.84 -30.80
N ALA A 59 -22.28 -23.08 -30.94
CA ALA A 59 -20.98 -23.50 -30.49
C ALA A 59 -19.94 -22.62 -31.19
N SER A 60 -19.32 -21.70 -30.48
CA SER A 60 -18.09 -21.05 -30.93
C SER A 60 -17.00 -22.13 -31.02
N PRO A 61 -16.51 -22.48 -32.22
CA PRO A 61 -15.42 -23.44 -32.36
C PRO A 61 -14.15 -22.76 -31.91
N GLY A 62 -13.59 -23.23 -30.81
CA GLY A 62 -12.27 -22.78 -30.36
C GLY A 62 -12.15 -22.27 -28.93
N ALA A 63 -12.93 -22.81 -28.02
CA ALA A 63 -12.60 -22.65 -26.60
C ALA A 63 -11.54 -23.68 -26.17
N ALA A 64 -10.38 -23.67 -26.84
CA ALA A 64 -9.13 -24.00 -26.18
C ALA A 64 -8.97 -22.96 -25.11
N MET A 65 -8.93 -23.41 -23.84
CA MET A 65 -8.63 -22.64 -22.62
C MET A 65 -8.25 -21.17 -22.90
N ALA A 66 -9.22 -20.34 -23.31
CA ALA A 66 -9.08 -18.92 -23.17
C ALA A 66 -9.17 -18.72 -21.66
N ALA A 67 -8.01 -18.52 -21.03
CA ALA A 67 -7.94 -17.86 -19.73
C ALA A 67 -8.99 -16.76 -19.77
N THR A 68 -9.95 -16.78 -18.84
CA THR A 68 -10.93 -15.71 -18.66
C THR A 68 -10.16 -14.42 -18.85
N PRO A 69 -10.51 -13.54 -19.82
CA PRO A 69 -9.74 -12.32 -20.00
C PRO A 69 -9.71 -11.66 -18.62
N ALA A 70 -8.52 -11.58 -18.04
CA ALA A 70 -8.33 -10.99 -16.73
C ALA A 70 -9.02 -9.64 -16.82
N ALA A 71 -10.05 -9.43 -15.99
CA ALA A 71 -10.89 -8.25 -16.06
C ALA A 71 -9.97 -7.04 -16.26
N GLU A 72 -10.15 -6.32 -17.38
CA GLU A 72 -9.23 -5.24 -17.73
C GLU A 72 -9.19 -4.28 -16.56
N SER A 73 -7.99 -4.03 -16.05
CA SER A 73 -7.82 -3.10 -14.95
C SER A 73 -8.37 -1.74 -15.37
N THR A 74 -9.19 -1.14 -14.52
CA THR A 74 -9.70 0.22 -14.75
C THR A 74 -8.73 1.29 -14.27
N ILE A 75 -7.57 0.90 -13.71
CA ILE A 75 -6.55 1.84 -13.23
C ILE A 75 -5.78 2.40 -14.44
N PRO A 76 -5.79 3.73 -14.64
CA PRO A 76 -5.17 4.33 -15.82
C PRO A 76 -3.70 3.98 -16.02
N TRP A 77 -2.91 3.87 -14.94
CA TRP A 77 -1.50 3.48 -15.00
C TRP A 77 -1.26 2.06 -15.52
N GLU A 78 -2.15 1.13 -15.21
CA GLU A 78 -2.06 -0.25 -15.68
C GLU A 78 -2.53 -0.43 -17.12
N GLN A 79 -3.31 0.51 -17.64
CA GLN A 79 -3.76 0.53 -19.04
C GLN A 79 -2.68 1.11 -19.98
N GLY A 80 -1.86 2.05 -19.46
CA GLY A 80 -0.80 2.65 -20.27
C GLY A 80 0.11 3.54 -19.39
N LYS A 81 1.41 3.46 -19.62
CA LYS A 81 2.43 4.17 -18.82
C LYS A 81 2.77 5.52 -19.46
N SER A 82 2.01 6.55 -19.11
CA SER A 82 2.22 7.93 -19.54
C SER A 82 2.09 8.89 -18.36
N LEU A 83 2.57 10.12 -18.48
CA LEU A 83 2.34 11.15 -17.46
C LEU A 83 0.85 11.41 -17.24
N GLY A 84 0.04 11.36 -18.29
CA GLY A 84 -1.41 11.52 -18.19
C GLY A 84 -2.05 10.40 -17.34
N SER A 85 -1.70 9.14 -17.60
CA SER A 85 -2.19 8.00 -16.81
C SER A 85 -1.65 8.01 -15.38
N PHE A 86 -0.42 8.50 -15.17
CA PHE A 86 0.16 8.69 -13.85
C PHE A 86 -0.70 9.65 -13.01
N PHE A 87 -0.94 10.88 -13.49
CA PHE A 87 -1.74 11.87 -12.76
C PHE A 87 -3.21 11.45 -12.62
N ALA A 88 -3.77 10.77 -13.62
CA ALA A 88 -5.12 10.19 -13.53
C ALA A 88 -5.20 9.14 -12.42
N THR A 89 -4.17 8.31 -12.25
CA THR A 89 -4.09 7.31 -11.17
C THR A 89 -3.90 7.97 -9.80
N VAL A 90 -3.06 8.99 -9.68
CA VAL A 90 -2.92 9.78 -8.44
C VAL A 90 -4.26 10.42 -8.06
N ARG A 91 -4.95 11.04 -9.02
CA ARG A 91 -6.29 11.60 -8.81
C ARG A 91 -7.28 10.53 -8.36
N LEU A 92 -7.27 9.36 -8.99
CA LEU A 92 -8.11 8.22 -8.62
C LEU A 92 -7.86 7.81 -7.17
N ALA A 93 -6.59 7.68 -6.75
CA ALA A 93 -6.21 7.31 -5.40
C ALA A 93 -6.70 8.31 -4.34
N ILE A 94 -6.72 9.60 -4.67
CA ILE A 94 -7.11 10.67 -3.74
C ILE A 94 -8.63 10.85 -3.71
N VAL A 95 -9.27 10.96 -4.88
CA VAL A 95 -10.67 11.37 -5.01
C VAL A 95 -11.62 10.18 -4.94
N ASN A 96 -11.31 9.10 -5.64
CA ASN A 96 -12.17 7.90 -5.73
C ASN A 96 -11.36 6.61 -5.57
N PRO A 97 -10.82 6.34 -4.37
CA PRO A 97 -9.98 5.18 -4.14
C PRO A 97 -10.67 3.83 -4.39
N ALA A 98 -12.00 3.76 -4.38
CA ALA A 98 -12.73 2.53 -4.67
C ALA A 98 -12.40 1.96 -6.07
N GLY A 99 -12.08 2.82 -7.04
CA GLY A 99 -11.63 2.40 -8.37
C GLY A 99 -10.31 1.63 -8.39
N LEU A 100 -9.53 1.68 -7.31
CA LEU A 100 -8.29 0.92 -7.18
C LEU A 100 -8.53 -0.59 -6.93
N ALA A 101 -9.74 -1.00 -6.54
CA ALA A 101 -10.04 -2.40 -6.23
C ALA A 101 -9.86 -3.33 -7.44
N SER A 102 -10.05 -2.83 -8.66
CA SER A 102 -9.96 -3.58 -9.92
C SER A 102 -8.53 -3.78 -10.45
N GLY A 103 -7.51 -3.24 -9.79
CA GLY A 103 -6.12 -3.31 -10.24
C GLY A 103 -5.54 -4.72 -10.24
N ARG A 104 -4.64 -4.97 -11.20
CA ARG A 104 -3.83 -6.21 -11.31
C ARG A 104 -2.67 -6.23 -10.32
N TYR A 105 -2.09 -5.07 -10.04
CA TYR A 105 -1.03 -4.88 -9.05
C TYR A 105 0.27 -5.64 -9.35
N ALA A 106 0.72 -5.66 -10.61
CA ALA A 106 2.03 -6.19 -10.95
C ALA A 106 3.15 -5.34 -10.33
N PHE A 107 4.06 -5.95 -9.57
CA PHE A 107 5.10 -5.25 -8.80
C PHE A 107 5.91 -4.25 -9.64
N GLY A 108 6.36 -4.67 -10.83
CA GLY A 108 7.18 -3.82 -11.70
C GLY A 108 6.49 -2.53 -12.13
N ASP A 109 5.18 -2.58 -12.38
CA ASP A 109 4.40 -1.41 -12.78
C ASP A 109 4.34 -0.35 -11.68
N TRP A 110 4.15 -0.78 -10.44
CA TRP A 110 4.06 0.10 -9.30
C TRP A 110 5.41 0.57 -8.79
N LEU A 111 6.46 -0.21 -9.01
CA LEU A 111 7.83 0.24 -8.79
C LEU A 111 8.16 1.42 -9.72
N VAL A 112 7.85 1.30 -11.03
CA VAL A 112 8.02 2.39 -11.99
C VAL A 112 7.16 3.60 -11.63
N PHE A 113 5.90 3.39 -11.19
CA PHE A 113 5.03 4.45 -10.72
C PHE A 113 5.69 5.26 -9.59
N CYS A 114 6.26 4.59 -8.61
CA CYS A 114 6.94 5.23 -7.48
C CYS A 114 8.18 6.03 -7.93
N TYR A 115 8.97 5.48 -8.86
CA TYR A 115 10.11 6.23 -9.44
C TYR A 115 9.67 7.45 -10.25
N VAL A 116 8.56 7.38 -10.98
CA VAL A 116 7.99 8.56 -11.68
C VAL A 116 7.57 9.63 -10.67
N ALA A 117 6.93 9.23 -9.56
CA ALA A 117 6.59 10.17 -8.49
C ALA A 117 7.83 10.85 -7.90
N LEU A 118 8.90 10.10 -7.64
CA LEU A 118 10.17 10.64 -7.17
C LEU A 118 10.79 11.57 -8.20
N ALA A 119 10.82 11.19 -9.48
CA ALA A 119 11.35 12.03 -10.55
C ALA A 119 10.62 13.38 -10.65
N ILE A 120 9.29 13.39 -10.51
CA ILE A 120 8.48 14.62 -10.49
C ILE A 120 8.78 15.44 -9.22
N SER A 121 9.13 14.79 -8.10
CA SER A 121 9.47 15.49 -6.85
C SER A 121 10.89 16.08 -6.85
N LEU A 122 11.80 15.67 -7.74
CA LEU A 122 13.19 16.11 -7.78
C LEU A 122 13.38 17.65 -7.82
N PRO A 123 12.63 18.43 -8.62
CA PRO A 123 12.77 19.88 -8.61
C PRO A 123 12.51 20.50 -7.25
N PHE A 124 11.50 20.00 -6.53
CA PHE A 124 11.17 20.47 -5.18
C PHE A 124 12.27 20.13 -4.18
N GLN A 125 12.85 18.92 -4.27
CA GLN A 125 13.97 18.51 -3.45
C GLN A 125 15.24 19.27 -3.76
N ALA A 126 15.52 19.56 -5.03
CA ALA A 126 16.66 20.37 -5.43
C ALA A 126 16.56 21.80 -4.87
N VAL A 127 15.38 22.43 -4.97
CA VAL A 127 15.15 23.74 -4.37
C VAL A 127 15.26 23.65 -2.84
N HIS A 128 14.70 22.62 -2.21
CA HIS A 128 14.84 22.38 -0.77
C HIS A 128 16.31 22.36 -0.34
N LEU A 129 17.17 21.60 -1.03
CA LEU A 129 18.61 21.55 -0.74
C LEU A 129 19.32 22.91 -0.82
N LEU A 130 18.78 23.84 -1.66
CA LEU A 130 19.35 25.18 -1.82
C LEU A 130 18.87 26.17 -0.74
N ILE A 131 17.66 26.00 -0.22
CA ILE A 131 17.04 26.96 0.71
C ILE A 131 17.00 26.45 2.15
N ALA A 132 17.06 25.14 2.37
CA ALA A 132 17.02 24.59 3.71
C ALA A 132 18.33 24.88 4.45
N PRO A 133 18.25 25.34 5.70
CA PRO A 133 19.43 25.48 6.53
C PRO A 133 20.05 24.11 6.83
N ASP A 134 21.32 24.09 7.23
CA ASP A 134 21.96 22.86 7.70
C ASP A 134 21.08 22.21 8.78
N PRO A 135 20.75 20.90 8.68
CA PRO A 135 19.85 20.24 9.61
C PRO A 135 20.32 20.31 11.08
N ASN A 136 21.64 20.27 11.32
CA ASN A 136 22.20 20.38 12.68
C ASN A 136 22.00 21.79 13.24
N VAL A 137 22.24 22.82 12.40
CA VAL A 137 22.04 24.22 12.79
C VAL A 137 20.55 24.47 13.07
N ALA A 138 19.71 24.10 12.12
CA ALA A 138 18.27 24.33 12.20
C ALA A 138 17.63 23.63 13.42
N PHE A 139 18.03 22.39 13.69
CA PHE A 139 17.51 21.65 14.85
C PHE A 139 18.15 22.12 16.16
N GLY A 140 19.43 22.50 16.13
CA GLY A 140 20.11 23.10 17.29
C GLY A 140 19.46 24.42 17.72
N GLU A 141 19.17 25.33 16.78
CA GLU A 141 18.45 26.58 17.04
C GLU A 141 17.04 26.34 17.59
N PHE A 142 16.33 25.34 17.02
CA PHE A 142 15.01 24.94 17.51
C PHE A 142 15.09 24.44 18.98
N LEU A 143 16.06 23.60 19.31
CA LEU A 143 16.26 23.10 20.68
C LEU A 143 16.62 24.21 21.66
N GLN A 144 17.45 25.19 21.26
CA GLN A 144 17.79 26.34 22.11
C GLN A 144 16.55 27.17 22.45
N GLY A 145 15.55 27.22 21.59
CA GLY A 145 14.28 27.91 21.83
C GLY A 145 13.34 27.19 22.80
N LEU A 146 13.65 25.94 23.19
CA LEU A 146 12.82 25.18 24.13
C LEU A 146 13.14 25.53 25.58
N PRO A 147 12.11 25.66 26.45
CA PRO A 147 12.31 25.99 27.88
C PRO A 147 12.70 24.77 28.74
N TYR A 148 13.61 23.93 28.23
CA TYR A 148 13.99 22.67 28.89
C TYR A 148 15.52 22.57 29.07
N ASP A 149 15.99 22.34 30.28
CA ASP A 149 17.41 22.25 30.61
C ASP A 149 18.15 21.14 29.85
N TRP A 150 17.46 20.03 29.56
CA TRP A 150 18.04 18.92 28.78
C TRP A 150 18.29 19.27 27.31
N ALA A 151 17.59 20.25 26.78
CA ALA A 151 17.70 20.64 25.37
C ALA A 151 18.98 21.45 25.08
N GLN A 152 19.43 22.23 26.03
CA GLN A 152 20.57 23.13 25.87
C GLN A 152 21.89 22.39 25.53
N PRO A 153 22.34 21.36 26.28
CA PRO A 153 23.58 20.67 25.95
C PRO A 153 23.52 19.95 24.61
N VAL A 154 22.35 19.45 24.23
CA VAL A 154 22.14 18.81 22.91
C VAL A 154 22.20 19.85 21.78
N ALA A 155 21.55 20.99 21.95
CA ALA A 155 21.61 22.11 21.04
C ALA A 155 23.04 22.60 20.81
N ASP A 156 23.78 22.81 21.89
CA ASP A 156 25.17 23.25 21.86
C ASP A 156 26.09 22.27 21.12
N GLN A 157 25.87 20.97 21.31
CA GLN A 157 26.61 19.94 20.59
C GLN A 157 26.31 19.97 19.09
N MET A 158 25.05 20.14 18.73
CA MET A 158 24.63 20.21 17.31
C MET A 158 25.19 21.44 16.61
N LEU A 159 25.10 22.61 17.25
CA LEU A 159 25.62 23.87 16.69
C LEU A 159 27.13 23.93 16.57
N LYS A 160 27.87 23.18 17.40
CA LYS A 160 29.32 23.02 17.30
C LYS A 160 29.75 21.99 16.27
N SER A 161 28.82 21.16 15.78
CA SER A 161 29.12 20.13 14.77
C SER A 161 29.44 20.80 13.43
N PRO A 162 30.52 20.41 12.74
CA PRO A 162 30.80 20.95 11.42
C PRO A 162 29.66 20.58 10.46
N PRO A 163 29.32 21.46 9.50
CA PRO A 163 28.30 21.15 8.51
C PRO A 163 28.72 19.93 7.69
N ALA A 164 27.75 19.12 7.29
CA ALA A 164 28.01 17.96 6.48
C ALA A 164 28.62 18.39 5.12
N PRO A 165 29.67 17.71 4.65
CA PRO A 165 30.25 18.01 3.34
C PRO A 165 29.17 17.97 2.24
N VAL A 166 29.09 19.02 1.43
CA VAL A 166 28.05 19.15 0.38
C VAL A 166 27.99 17.91 -0.52
N GLY A 167 29.14 17.35 -0.88
CA GLY A 167 29.22 16.13 -1.69
C GLY A 167 28.57 14.94 -1.01
N LEU A 168 28.72 14.79 0.30
CA LEU A 168 28.08 13.72 1.08
C LEU A 168 26.56 13.93 1.16
N THR A 169 26.10 15.16 1.36
CA THR A 169 24.68 15.51 1.37
C THR A 169 24.01 15.20 0.05
N ILE A 170 24.64 15.59 -1.07
CA ILE A 170 24.15 15.28 -2.42
C ILE A 170 24.14 13.76 -2.64
N ALA A 171 25.23 13.06 -2.31
CA ALA A 171 25.33 11.61 -2.50
C ALA A 171 24.29 10.85 -1.66
N SER A 172 24.08 11.23 -0.40
CA SER A 172 23.07 10.61 0.47
C SER A 172 21.65 10.89 -0.03
N THR A 173 21.36 12.08 -0.55
CA THR A 173 20.06 12.41 -1.13
C THR A 173 19.78 11.59 -2.38
N ILE A 174 20.74 11.52 -3.32
CA ILE A 174 20.60 10.72 -4.54
C ILE A 174 20.46 9.23 -4.18
N GLY A 175 21.31 8.73 -3.27
CA GLY A 175 21.22 7.35 -2.78
C GLY A 175 19.86 7.07 -2.13
N GLY A 176 19.40 7.94 -1.24
CA GLY A 176 18.10 7.84 -0.60
C GLY A 176 16.96 7.75 -1.62
N LEU A 177 16.97 8.63 -2.63
CA LEU A 177 15.95 8.62 -3.69
C LEU A 177 16.01 7.34 -4.54
N ALA A 178 17.20 6.86 -4.88
CA ALA A 178 17.36 5.65 -5.67
C ALA A 178 16.84 4.40 -4.94
N PHE A 179 17.06 4.33 -3.62
CA PHE A 179 16.64 3.19 -2.80
C PHE A 179 15.26 3.33 -2.17
N ALA A 180 14.65 4.54 -2.17
CA ALA A 180 13.36 4.78 -1.51
C ALA A 180 12.24 3.81 -1.95
N PRO A 181 12.00 3.52 -3.24
CA PRO A 181 10.95 2.58 -3.63
C PRO A 181 11.19 1.16 -3.13
N LEU A 182 12.45 0.73 -3.06
CA LEU A 182 12.80 -0.58 -2.50
C LEU A 182 12.56 -0.60 -0.99
N MET A 183 12.86 0.47 -0.29
CA MET A 183 12.55 0.60 1.13
C MET A 183 11.05 0.58 1.40
N TYR A 184 10.24 1.27 0.56
CA TYR A 184 8.78 1.20 0.67
C TYR A 184 8.26 -0.22 0.40
N ALA A 185 8.83 -0.92 -0.57
CA ALA A 185 8.50 -2.31 -0.83
C ALA A 185 8.84 -3.22 0.37
N LEU A 186 9.99 -3.02 1.01
CA LEU A 186 10.36 -3.74 2.23
C LEU A 186 9.43 -3.39 3.40
N CYS A 187 9.07 -2.13 3.57
CA CYS A 187 8.12 -1.69 4.60
C CYS A 187 6.71 -2.28 4.41
N ALA A 188 6.38 -2.78 3.21
CA ALA A 188 5.13 -3.49 2.96
C ALA A 188 5.10 -4.90 3.61
N LEU A 189 6.25 -5.54 3.81
CA LEU A 189 6.32 -6.90 4.36
C LEU A 189 5.74 -6.99 5.78
N PRO A 190 6.07 -6.11 6.73
CA PRO A 190 5.42 -6.09 8.04
C PRO A 190 3.90 -5.91 7.94
N HIS A 191 3.41 -5.07 7.03
CA HIS A 191 1.97 -4.92 6.82
C HIS A 191 1.33 -6.20 6.31
N TRP A 192 1.96 -6.89 5.36
CA TRP A 192 1.49 -8.19 4.87
C TRP A 192 1.48 -9.25 5.98
N VAL A 193 2.53 -9.32 6.80
CA VAL A 193 2.57 -10.22 7.97
C VAL A 193 1.42 -9.91 8.91
N GLY A 194 1.19 -8.64 9.24
CA GLY A 194 0.05 -8.22 10.05
C GLY A 194 -1.28 -8.65 9.44
N GLN A 195 -1.49 -8.47 8.14
CA GLN A 195 -2.69 -8.92 7.43
C GLN A 195 -2.87 -10.46 7.57
N ARG A 196 -1.78 -11.24 7.47
CA ARG A 196 -1.83 -12.69 7.66
C ARG A 196 -2.19 -13.10 9.08
N VAL A 197 -1.65 -12.42 10.10
CA VAL A 197 -2.02 -12.64 11.51
C VAL A 197 -3.52 -12.44 11.72
N PHE A 198 -4.10 -11.42 11.08
CA PHE A 198 -5.54 -11.15 11.14
C PHE A 198 -6.37 -11.95 10.10
N ARG A 199 -5.77 -12.97 9.47
CA ARG A 199 -6.40 -13.88 8.49
C ARG A 199 -7.02 -13.14 7.29
N ILE A 200 -6.40 -12.06 6.86
CA ILE A 200 -6.83 -11.30 5.67
C ILE A 200 -6.15 -11.94 4.44
N PRO A 201 -6.90 -12.42 3.43
CA PRO A 201 -6.38 -13.18 2.31
C PRO A 201 -5.82 -12.26 1.21
N VAL A 202 -4.79 -11.47 1.51
CA VAL A 202 -4.11 -10.59 0.54
C VAL A 202 -2.75 -11.18 0.16
N SER A 203 -2.40 -11.16 -1.13
CA SER A 203 -1.07 -11.59 -1.58
C SER A 203 0.01 -10.58 -1.19
N VAL A 204 1.25 -11.05 -1.02
CA VAL A 204 2.39 -10.18 -0.75
C VAL A 204 2.59 -9.18 -1.89
N GLU A 205 2.48 -9.64 -3.13
CA GLU A 205 2.64 -8.79 -4.32
C GLU A 205 1.64 -7.63 -4.33
N ARG A 206 0.36 -7.91 -4.08
CA ARG A 206 -0.68 -6.88 -4.01
C ARG A 206 -0.44 -5.90 -2.86
N THR A 207 0.02 -6.38 -1.71
CA THR A 207 0.36 -5.51 -0.57
C THR A 207 1.53 -4.59 -0.88
N VAL A 208 2.60 -5.12 -1.49
CA VAL A 208 3.77 -4.34 -1.91
C VAL A 208 3.38 -3.30 -2.96
N ALA A 209 2.67 -3.72 -4.01
CA ALA A 209 2.24 -2.83 -5.08
C ALA A 209 1.29 -1.71 -4.57
N ALA A 210 0.36 -2.05 -3.67
CA ALA A 210 -0.52 -1.07 -3.02
C ALA A 210 0.27 -0.08 -2.15
N THR A 211 1.32 -0.53 -1.47
CA THR A 211 2.22 0.35 -0.70
C THR A 211 2.97 1.30 -1.62
N LEU A 212 3.51 0.82 -2.74
CA LEU A 212 4.21 1.65 -3.72
C LEU A 212 3.28 2.70 -4.35
N LEU A 213 2.04 2.33 -4.70
CA LEU A 213 1.02 3.26 -5.18
C LEU A 213 0.73 4.34 -4.14
N ALA A 214 0.43 3.94 -2.91
CA ALA A 214 0.07 4.87 -1.84
C ALA A 214 1.26 5.79 -1.49
N SER A 215 2.48 5.26 -1.44
CA SER A 215 3.70 6.04 -1.21
C SER A 215 3.98 7.00 -2.38
N GLY A 216 3.84 6.56 -3.63
CA GLY A 216 4.04 7.42 -4.80
C GLY A 216 3.04 8.58 -4.84
N ALA A 217 1.76 8.33 -4.55
CA ALA A 217 0.76 9.39 -4.45
C ALA A 217 1.08 10.37 -3.31
N LEU A 218 1.55 9.86 -2.17
CA LEU A 218 1.94 10.66 -1.02
C LEU A 218 3.18 11.53 -1.29
N ILE A 219 4.20 10.98 -1.94
CA ILE A 219 5.41 11.72 -2.35
C ILE A 219 5.01 12.95 -3.18
N LEU A 220 4.14 12.75 -4.17
CA LEU A 220 3.68 13.83 -5.03
C LEU A 220 2.88 14.88 -4.25
N LEU A 221 2.00 14.45 -3.36
CA LEU A 221 1.19 15.34 -2.53
C LEU A 221 2.06 16.18 -1.59
N MET A 222 3.14 15.59 -1.05
CA MET A 222 4.02 16.24 -0.08
C MET A 222 5.15 17.05 -0.73
N ALA A 223 5.47 16.83 -2.01
CA ALA A 223 6.60 17.49 -2.67
C ALA A 223 6.56 19.03 -2.60
N PRO A 224 5.43 19.73 -2.85
CA PRO A 224 5.40 21.20 -2.78
C PRO A 224 5.69 21.76 -1.38
N PHE A 225 5.39 20.99 -0.31
CA PHE A 225 5.61 21.44 1.06
C PHE A 225 7.08 21.52 1.44
N GLN A 226 7.97 20.84 0.70
CA GLN A 226 9.41 20.94 0.89
C GLN A 226 9.93 22.37 0.62
N LEU A 227 9.22 23.15 -0.20
CA LEU A 227 9.57 24.56 -0.45
C LEU A 227 9.34 25.48 0.76
N LEU A 228 8.61 25.01 1.77
CA LEU A 228 8.33 25.75 3.00
C LEU A 228 9.32 25.43 4.11
N ALA A 229 10.38 24.68 3.82
CA ALA A 229 11.37 24.19 4.79
C ALA A 229 12.47 25.22 5.15
N PHE A 230 12.20 26.52 4.99
CA PHE A 230 13.11 27.60 5.39
C PHE A 230 13.17 27.82 6.91
N ASN A 231 12.26 27.23 7.68
CA ASN A 231 12.22 27.29 9.13
C ASN A 231 11.75 25.96 9.71
N VAL A 232 12.52 25.38 10.64
CA VAL A 232 12.23 24.06 11.23
C VAL A 232 10.89 24.04 11.99
N GLY A 233 10.57 25.12 12.72
CA GLY A 233 9.30 25.22 13.42
C GLY A 233 8.09 25.21 12.47
N VAL A 234 8.17 25.97 11.38
CA VAL A 234 7.15 25.96 10.32
C VAL A 234 7.06 24.59 9.66
N GLN A 235 8.19 23.96 9.36
CA GLN A 235 8.22 22.63 8.75
C GLN A 235 7.58 21.59 9.66
N LEU A 236 7.90 21.58 10.96
CA LEU A 236 7.29 20.67 11.93
C LEU A 236 5.78 20.90 12.04
N LEU A 237 5.35 22.17 12.16
CA LEU A 237 3.93 22.53 12.21
C LEU A 237 3.17 22.03 10.99
N LEU A 238 3.70 22.28 9.78
CA LEU A 238 3.10 21.83 8.53
C LEU A 238 3.09 20.31 8.43
N SER A 239 4.19 19.64 8.83
CA SER A 239 4.26 18.17 8.85
C SER A 239 3.19 17.58 9.76
N CYS A 240 2.98 18.15 10.95
CA CYS A 240 1.91 17.72 11.86
C CYS A 240 0.52 17.99 11.29
N LEU A 241 0.31 19.16 10.68
CA LEU A 241 -0.98 19.54 10.09
C LEU A 241 -1.36 18.63 8.92
N PHE A 242 -0.38 18.29 8.06
CA PHE A 242 -0.62 17.46 6.88
C PHE A 242 -0.49 15.95 7.15
N LEU A 243 0.02 15.54 8.31
CA LEU A 243 0.14 14.12 8.68
C LEU A 243 -1.22 13.39 8.65
N ILE A 244 -2.26 14.01 9.20
CA ILE A 244 -3.60 13.41 9.27
C ILE A 244 -4.21 13.27 7.86
N PRO A 245 -4.33 14.32 7.04
CA PRO A 245 -4.82 14.17 5.66
C PRO A 245 -4.00 13.19 4.83
N ALA A 246 -2.67 13.23 4.96
CA ALA A 246 -1.78 12.31 4.26
C ALA A 246 -2.02 10.84 4.67
N ALA A 247 -2.17 10.58 5.97
CA ALA A 247 -2.50 9.26 6.48
C ALA A 247 -3.88 8.77 5.98
N ILE A 248 -4.87 9.66 5.93
CA ILE A 248 -6.20 9.33 5.39
C ILE A 248 -6.10 8.93 3.92
N VAL A 249 -5.40 9.70 3.09
CA VAL A 249 -5.20 9.40 1.66
C VAL A 249 -4.45 8.08 1.51
N TYR A 250 -3.36 7.88 2.27
CA TYR A 250 -2.57 6.65 2.25
C TYR A 250 -3.44 5.42 2.57
N PHE A 251 -4.12 5.42 3.72
CA PHE A 251 -4.88 4.24 4.17
C PHE A 251 -6.15 4.00 3.37
N ARG A 252 -6.78 5.04 2.80
CA ARG A 252 -7.90 4.86 1.87
C ARG A 252 -7.44 4.23 0.56
N GLY A 253 -6.35 4.71 -0.03
CA GLY A 253 -5.79 4.16 -1.26
C GLY A 253 -5.29 2.73 -1.06
N PHE A 254 -4.49 2.50 -0.01
CA PHE A 254 -3.98 1.19 0.34
C PHE A 254 -5.10 0.18 0.67
N GLY A 255 -6.09 0.61 1.46
CA GLY A 255 -7.24 -0.22 1.81
C GLY A 255 -8.07 -0.61 0.59
N ALA A 256 -8.37 0.33 -0.30
CA ALA A 256 -9.09 0.06 -1.53
C ALA A 256 -8.33 -0.90 -2.45
N ALA A 257 -7.02 -0.70 -2.60
CA ALA A 257 -6.15 -1.56 -3.40
C ALA A 257 -6.08 -3.00 -2.86
N THR A 258 -6.09 -3.17 -1.54
CA THR A 258 -5.98 -4.50 -0.89
C THR A 258 -7.34 -5.13 -0.57
N GLY A 259 -8.44 -4.40 -0.72
CA GLY A 259 -9.77 -4.85 -0.31
C GLY A 259 -9.99 -4.87 1.22
N VAL A 260 -9.10 -4.22 1.98
CA VAL A 260 -9.17 -4.13 3.44
C VAL A 260 -9.74 -2.78 3.85
N SER A 261 -10.63 -2.74 4.86
CA SER A 261 -11.13 -1.45 5.31
C SER A 261 -9.98 -0.55 5.81
N PRO A 262 -9.99 0.75 5.50
CA PRO A 262 -8.91 1.68 5.88
C PRO A 262 -8.60 1.66 7.38
N TRP A 263 -9.62 1.57 8.22
CA TRP A 263 -9.48 1.54 9.69
C TRP A 263 -8.82 0.25 10.19
N LYS A 264 -9.16 -0.90 9.60
CA LYS A 264 -8.48 -2.17 9.93
C LYS A 264 -7.02 -2.11 9.51
N GLN A 265 -6.73 -1.57 8.34
CA GLN A 265 -5.37 -1.42 7.85
C GLN A 265 -4.56 -0.45 8.72
N PHE A 266 -5.16 0.67 9.13
CA PHE A 266 -4.53 1.60 10.09
C PHE A 266 -4.19 0.90 11.42
N GLY A 267 -5.14 0.16 12.00
CA GLY A 267 -4.92 -0.59 13.24
C GLY A 267 -3.80 -1.63 13.12
N ILE A 268 -3.78 -2.39 12.00
CA ILE A 268 -2.71 -3.35 11.71
C ILE A 268 -1.37 -2.63 11.62
N SER A 269 -1.30 -1.49 10.92
CA SER A 269 -0.09 -0.70 10.78
C SER A 269 0.43 -0.20 12.13
N CYS A 270 -0.45 0.37 12.94
CA CYS A 270 -0.10 0.83 14.29
C CYS A 270 0.46 -0.32 15.14
N LEU A 271 -0.19 -1.48 15.14
CA LEU A 271 0.25 -2.65 15.89
C LEU A 271 1.62 -3.14 15.40
N VAL A 272 1.79 -3.28 14.09
CA VAL A 272 3.05 -3.75 13.50
C VAL A 272 4.20 -2.81 13.82
N TRP A 273 4.00 -1.50 13.63
CA TRP A 273 5.03 -0.51 13.94
C TRP A 273 5.33 -0.43 15.43
N PHE A 274 4.32 -0.60 16.30
CA PHE A 274 4.51 -0.67 17.75
C PHE A 274 5.36 -1.90 18.12
N VAL A 275 5.06 -3.07 17.57
CA VAL A 275 5.85 -4.29 17.83
C VAL A 275 7.28 -4.13 17.34
N LEU A 276 7.47 -3.59 16.12
CA LEU A 276 8.81 -3.32 15.58
C LEU A 276 9.58 -2.33 16.45
N PHE A 277 8.94 -1.27 16.90
CA PHE A 277 9.54 -0.30 17.84
C PHE A 277 9.96 -0.96 19.16
N CYS A 278 9.09 -1.77 19.75
CA CYS A 278 9.41 -2.50 20.96
C CYS A 278 10.59 -3.47 20.76
N CYS A 279 10.60 -4.20 19.65
CA CYS A 279 11.68 -5.15 19.35
C CYS A 279 13.00 -4.45 19.01
N CYS A 280 12.97 -3.37 18.24
CA CYS A 280 14.19 -2.73 17.74
C CYS A 280 14.76 -1.67 18.70
N CYS A 281 13.94 -1.05 19.53
CA CYS A 281 14.37 0.04 20.41
C CYS A 281 14.33 -0.37 21.88
N VAL A 282 13.20 -0.89 22.35
CA VAL A 282 13.01 -1.16 23.80
C VAL A 282 13.78 -2.41 24.24
N ALA A 283 13.71 -3.50 23.48
CA ALA A 283 14.37 -4.75 23.85
C ALA A 283 15.92 -4.62 23.92
N PRO A 284 16.61 -4.02 22.93
CA PRO A 284 18.05 -3.78 23.03
C PRO A 284 18.41 -2.84 24.19
N LEU A 285 17.60 -1.80 24.45
CA LEU A 285 17.83 -0.87 25.54
C LEU A 285 17.74 -1.55 26.91
N MET A 286 16.76 -2.44 27.09
CA MET A 286 16.60 -3.24 28.30
C MET A 286 17.75 -4.25 28.50
N LEU A 287 18.20 -4.89 27.40
CA LEU A 287 19.36 -5.78 27.44
C LEU A 287 20.63 -5.01 27.82
N PHE A 288 20.84 -3.84 27.24
CA PHE A 288 21.99 -2.98 27.54
C PHE A 288 21.96 -2.49 28.98
N ALA A 289 20.81 -2.03 29.48
CA ALA A 289 20.63 -1.62 30.88
C ALA A 289 20.89 -2.79 31.83
N GLY A 290 20.41 -4.00 31.52
CA GLY A 290 20.67 -5.20 32.34
C GLY A 290 22.14 -5.61 32.39
N VAL A 291 22.86 -5.50 31.27
CA VAL A 291 24.30 -5.74 31.21
C VAL A 291 25.07 -4.67 32.01
N PHE A 292 24.66 -3.41 31.88
CA PHE A 292 25.31 -2.29 32.56
C PHE A 292 25.13 -2.36 34.08
N THR A 293 23.91 -2.66 34.55
CA THR A 293 23.66 -2.83 35.99
C THR A 293 24.45 -4.01 36.57
N LYS A 294 24.58 -5.10 35.83
CA LYS A 294 25.37 -6.26 36.24
C LYS A 294 26.87 -5.95 36.27
N ALA A 295 27.38 -5.15 35.34
CA ALA A 295 28.78 -4.72 35.29
C ALA A 295 29.12 -3.75 36.46
N MET A 296 28.16 -2.96 36.93
CA MET A 296 28.36 -2.04 38.07
C MET A 296 28.21 -2.69 39.46
N SER A 297 27.70 -3.93 39.49
CA SER A 297 27.53 -4.69 40.78
C SER A 297 28.75 -5.57 41.13
N HIS A 298 29.79 -5.56 40.32
CA HIS A 298 31.09 -6.17 40.54
C HIS A 298 32.17 -5.10 40.69
#